data_34ff6f525bdfbc95e187d64c4dba4b7e
#
_entry.id   34ff6f525bdfbc95e187d64c4dba4b7e
#
_cell.length_a   1.000
_cell.length_b   1.000
_cell.length_c   1.000
_cell.angle_alpha   90.00
_cell.angle_beta   90.00
_cell.angle_gamma   90.00
#
_symmetry.space_group_name_H-M   'P 1'
#
loop_
_entity.id
_entity.type
_entity.pdbx_description
1 polymer ?
#
loop_
_entity_poly.entity_id
_entity_poly.type
_entity_poly.pdbx_seq_one_letter_code
_entity_poly.pdbx_strand_id
1 'polypeptide(L)'
;MTPNQTITALRRADVVARRAMAMARHPFGAVLIAPDGETVLAEQGNIDTVNHAESTLARNAAANYPGAYLAQCTLVTTFEPCAMCAGTVYWAGIGR
;
A
#
# COMPACT_ATOMS: atom_id res chain seq x y z
N MET A 1 0.93 7.00 -13.47
CA MET A 1 2.20 7.47 -12.87
C MET A 1 3.31 7.39 -13.90
N THR A 2 4.25 8.31 -13.84
CA THR A 2 5.45 8.25 -14.68
C THR A 2 6.40 7.16 -14.19
N PRO A 3 7.37 6.69 -15.03
CA PRO A 3 8.37 5.73 -14.57
C PRO A 3 9.17 6.22 -13.35
N ASN A 4 9.52 7.51 -13.29
CA ASN A 4 10.24 8.06 -12.14
C ASN A 4 9.38 8.08 -10.88
N GLN A 5 8.10 8.40 -11.00
CA GLN A 5 7.16 8.34 -9.88
C GLN A 5 6.99 6.92 -9.36
N THR A 6 6.92 5.95 -10.27
CA THR A 6 6.83 4.53 -9.90
C THR A 6 8.08 4.08 -9.14
N ILE A 7 9.28 4.43 -9.60
CA ILE A 7 10.53 4.10 -8.92
C ILE A 7 10.59 4.73 -7.53
N THR A 8 10.20 6.00 -7.41
CA THR A 8 10.19 6.71 -6.13
C THR A 8 9.23 6.04 -5.14
N ALA A 9 8.04 5.65 -5.61
CA ALA A 9 7.05 4.96 -4.78
C ALA A 9 7.54 3.57 -4.33
N LEU A 10 8.17 2.81 -5.23
CA LEU A 10 8.74 1.51 -4.90
C LEU A 10 9.86 1.62 -3.87
N ARG A 11 10.71 2.64 -3.99
CA ARG A 11 11.75 2.91 -2.99
C ARG A 11 11.15 3.23 -1.63
N ARG A 12 10.04 3.97 -1.60
CA ARG A 12 9.35 4.27 -0.34
C ARG A 12 8.74 3.02 0.27
N ALA A 13 8.11 2.17 -0.53
CA ALA A 13 7.60 0.88 -0.06
C ALA A 13 8.73 0.00 0.52
N ASP A 14 9.90 0.01 -0.09
CA ASP A 14 11.06 -0.72 0.40
C ASP A 14 11.52 -0.19 1.77
N VAL A 15 11.54 1.13 1.97
CA VAL A 15 11.84 1.73 3.27
C VAL A 15 10.86 1.24 4.34
N VAL A 16 9.57 1.19 4.02
CA VAL A 16 8.54 0.69 4.93
C VAL A 16 8.75 -0.79 5.23
N ALA A 17 9.11 -1.60 4.24
CA ALA A 17 9.42 -3.02 4.42
C ALA A 17 10.63 -3.22 5.36
N ARG A 18 11.65 -2.41 5.22
CA ARG A 18 12.84 -2.46 6.07
C ARG A 18 12.53 -2.09 7.51
N ARG A 19 11.64 -1.13 7.73
CA ARG A 19 11.16 -0.79 9.08
C ARG A 19 10.43 -1.97 9.73
N ALA A 20 9.59 -2.66 8.97
CA ALA A 20 8.90 -3.85 9.48
C ALA A 20 9.91 -4.94 9.88
N MET A 21 10.93 -5.17 9.08
CA MET A 21 11.99 -6.13 9.38
C MET A 21 12.74 -5.74 10.66
N ALA A 22 13.02 -4.45 10.84
CA ALA A 22 13.70 -3.95 12.05
C ALA A 22 12.87 -4.17 13.32
N MET A 23 11.53 -4.30 13.19
CA MET A 23 10.62 -4.63 14.28
C MET A 23 10.34 -6.14 14.40
N ALA A 24 11.18 -6.97 13.81
CA ALA A 24 11.06 -8.43 13.80
C ALA A 24 9.76 -8.90 13.12
N ARG A 25 9.27 -8.17 12.12
CA ARG A 25 8.12 -8.52 11.29
C ARG A 25 8.58 -8.94 9.90
N HIS A 26 7.69 -9.58 9.14
CA HIS A 26 8.00 -9.90 7.74
C HIS A 26 8.33 -8.63 6.95
N PRO A 27 9.33 -8.68 6.01
CA PRO A 27 9.83 -7.49 5.32
C PRO A 27 8.92 -7.08 4.14
N PHE A 28 7.66 -6.82 4.42
CA PHE A 28 6.69 -6.38 3.41
C PHE A 28 6.23 -4.96 3.73
N GLY A 29 6.09 -4.15 2.71
CA GLY A 29 5.65 -2.78 2.85
C GLY A 29 4.74 -2.37 1.70
N ALA A 30 3.84 -1.44 1.99
CA ALA A 30 2.92 -0.87 1.02
C ALA A 30 2.80 0.64 1.23
N VAL A 31 2.61 1.38 0.16
CA VAL A 31 2.30 2.81 0.19
C VAL A 31 1.10 3.09 -0.70
N LEU A 32 0.26 4.03 -0.28
CA LEU A 32 -0.85 4.54 -1.07
C LEU A 32 -0.46 5.90 -1.64
N ILE A 33 -0.52 6.03 -2.95
CA ILE A 33 -0.14 7.24 -3.67
C ILE A 33 -1.39 7.95 -4.18
N ALA A 34 -1.45 9.26 -3.95
CA ALA A 34 -2.53 10.11 -4.41
C ALA A 34 -2.61 10.17 -5.95
N PRO A 35 -3.74 10.68 -6.51
CA PRO A 35 -3.89 10.80 -7.96
C PRO A 35 -2.79 11.61 -8.66
N ASP A 36 -2.09 12.50 -7.96
CA ASP A 36 -0.97 13.26 -8.51
C ASP A 36 0.26 12.38 -8.84
N GLY A 37 0.29 11.15 -8.37
CA GLY A 37 1.39 10.21 -8.57
C GLY A 37 2.60 10.43 -7.64
N GLU A 38 2.53 11.36 -6.71
CA GLU A 38 3.65 11.78 -5.87
C GLU A 38 3.35 11.76 -4.38
N THR A 39 2.19 12.25 -3.97
CA THR A 39 1.85 12.39 -2.56
C THR A 39 1.60 11.03 -1.92
N VAL A 40 2.35 10.72 -0.88
CA VAL A 40 2.15 9.51 -0.09
C VAL A 40 1.05 9.77 0.94
N LEU A 41 -0.08 9.11 0.77
CA LEU A 41 -1.25 9.26 1.65
C LEU A 41 -1.16 8.35 2.86
N ALA A 42 -0.58 7.17 2.71
CA ALA A 42 -0.47 6.19 3.77
C ALA A 42 0.70 5.24 3.52
N GLU A 43 1.27 4.74 4.61
CA GLU A 43 2.34 3.74 4.60
C GLU A 43 1.99 2.65 5.59
N GLN A 44 2.25 1.39 5.25
CA GLN A 44 1.98 0.28 6.15
C GLN A 44 2.99 -0.84 5.95
N GLY A 45 3.66 -1.23 7.03
CA GLY A 45 4.44 -2.46 7.08
C GLY A 45 3.58 -3.65 7.48
N ASN A 46 4.10 -4.85 7.29
CA ASN A 46 3.44 -6.07 7.76
C ASN A 46 3.37 -6.07 9.28
N ILE A 47 2.23 -6.48 9.84
CA ILE A 47 2.04 -6.55 11.29
C ILE A 47 2.17 -8.00 11.76
N ASP A 48 1.40 -8.91 11.18
CA ASP A 48 1.40 -10.34 11.52
C ASP A 48 0.95 -11.19 10.32
N THR A 49 0.68 -12.47 10.55
CA THR A 49 0.29 -13.40 9.49
C THR A 49 -1.09 -13.14 8.89
N VAL A 50 -1.92 -12.34 9.55
CA VAL A 50 -3.27 -11.97 9.09
C VAL A 50 -3.33 -10.50 8.68
N ASN A 51 -2.67 -9.62 9.44
CA ASN A 51 -2.65 -8.19 9.15
C ASN A 51 -1.44 -7.86 8.26
N HIS A 52 -1.57 -8.17 6.99
CA HIS A 52 -0.56 -7.88 5.99
C HIS A 52 -0.53 -6.38 5.67
N ALA A 53 0.58 -5.90 5.13
CA ALA A 53 0.76 -4.50 4.80
C ALA A 53 -0.39 -3.98 3.91
N GLU A 54 -0.66 -4.67 2.80
CA GLU A 54 -1.64 -4.24 1.80
C GLU A 54 -3.07 -4.24 2.35
N SER A 55 -3.47 -5.32 3.02
CA SER A 55 -4.83 -5.44 3.56
C SER A 55 -5.09 -4.45 4.70
N THR A 56 -4.10 -4.24 5.56
CA THR A 56 -4.21 -3.27 6.66
C THR A 56 -4.31 -1.84 6.10
N LEU A 57 -3.46 -1.49 5.15
CA LEU A 57 -3.51 -0.19 4.48
C LEU A 57 -4.84 0.01 3.77
N ALA A 58 -5.31 -0.98 3.01
CA ALA A 58 -6.55 -0.88 2.25
C ALA A 58 -7.78 -0.69 3.15
N ARG A 59 -7.85 -1.42 4.28
CA ARG A 59 -8.94 -1.23 5.25
C ARG A 59 -8.94 0.16 5.85
N ASN A 60 -7.78 0.66 6.25
CA ASN A 60 -7.65 2.01 6.81
C ASN A 60 -7.98 3.09 5.77
N ALA A 61 -7.53 2.92 4.54
CA ALA A 61 -7.82 3.84 3.45
C ALA A 61 -9.34 3.89 3.15
N ALA A 62 -9.99 2.74 3.09
CA ALA A 62 -11.43 2.66 2.86
C ALA A 62 -12.24 3.37 3.95
N ALA A 63 -11.74 3.37 5.19
CA ALA A 63 -12.39 4.05 6.31
C ALA A 63 -12.18 5.58 6.27
N ASN A 64 -11.13 6.07 5.62
CA ASN A 64 -10.72 7.48 5.69
C ASN A 64 -10.88 8.27 4.39
N TYR A 65 -11.03 7.61 3.24
CA TYR A 65 -11.13 8.28 1.93
C TYR A 65 -12.38 7.82 1.17
N PRO A 66 -13.02 8.74 0.41
CA PRO A 66 -14.14 8.36 -0.46
C PRO A 66 -13.72 7.36 -1.53
N GLY A 67 -14.63 6.45 -1.89
CA GLY A 67 -14.36 5.43 -2.92
C GLY A 67 -13.98 6.02 -4.27
N ALA A 68 -14.62 7.12 -4.68
CA ALA A 68 -14.30 7.79 -5.94
C ALA A 68 -12.86 8.34 -5.95
N TYR A 69 -12.35 8.78 -4.81
CA TYR A 69 -10.96 9.23 -4.68
C TYR A 69 -10.00 8.05 -4.74
N LEU A 70 -10.30 6.98 -4.00
CA LEU A 70 -9.47 5.78 -3.97
C LEU A 70 -9.36 5.11 -5.35
N ALA A 71 -10.40 5.22 -6.17
CA ALA A 71 -10.37 4.70 -7.55
C ALA A 71 -9.27 5.34 -8.40
N GLN A 72 -8.80 6.52 -8.03
CA GLN A 72 -7.73 7.23 -8.73
C GLN A 72 -6.38 7.09 -8.05
N CYS A 73 -6.33 6.48 -6.87
CA CYS A 73 -5.09 6.26 -6.13
C CYS A 73 -4.36 5.02 -6.63
N THR A 74 -3.07 4.95 -6.34
CA THR A 74 -2.22 3.80 -6.69
C THR A 74 -1.69 3.16 -5.42
N LEU A 75 -1.85 1.84 -5.30
CA LEU A 75 -1.21 1.04 -4.27
C LEU A 75 0.12 0.51 -4.82
N VAL A 76 1.19 0.73 -4.08
CA VAL A 76 2.53 0.22 -4.43
C VAL A 76 3.01 -0.69 -3.31
N THR A 77 3.41 -1.90 -3.66
CA THR A 77 3.84 -2.91 -2.69
C THR A 77 5.20 -3.48 -3.08
N THR A 78 5.91 -4.04 -2.10
CA THR A 78 7.19 -4.71 -2.34
C THR A 78 7.03 -6.11 -2.91
N PHE A 79 5.85 -6.73 -2.74
CA PHE A 79 5.52 -8.06 -3.27
C PHE A 79 4.10 -8.06 -3.81
N GLU A 80 3.80 -9.00 -4.72
CA GLU A 80 2.44 -9.25 -5.17
C GLU A 80 1.52 -9.53 -3.98
N PRO A 81 0.34 -8.88 -3.92
CA PRO A 81 -0.63 -9.18 -2.88
C PRO A 81 -1.08 -10.64 -2.94
N CYS A 82 -1.22 -11.28 -1.77
CA CYS A 82 -1.87 -12.58 -1.68
C CYS A 82 -3.39 -12.45 -1.97
N ALA A 83 -4.10 -13.57 -2.03
CA ALA A 83 -5.53 -13.56 -2.33
C ALA A 83 -6.34 -12.71 -1.34
N MET A 84 -6.02 -12.77 -0.04
CA MET A 84 -6.68 -11.96 0.98
C MET A 84 -6.46 -10.48 0.74
N CYS A 85 -5.20 -10.08 0.48
CA CYS A 85 -4.86 -8.67 0.25
C CYS A 85 -5.44 -8.15 -1.06
N ALA A 86 -5.35 -8.93 -2.14
CA ALA A 86 -5.94 -8.57 -3.43
C ALA A 86 -7.46 -8.36 -3.30
N GLY A 87 -8.15 -9.23 -2.57
CA GLY A 87 -9.57 -9.08 -2.29
C GLY A 87 -9.87 -7.82 -1.49
N THR A 88 -9.09 -7.53 -0.46
CA THR A 88 -9.27 -6.33 0.37
C THR A 88 -9.06 -5.05 -0.46
N VAL A 89 -8.03 -5.00 -1.29
CA VAL A 89 -7.75 -3.87 -2.18
C VAL A 89 -8.89 -3.68 -3.18
N TYR A 90 -9.40 -4.76 -3.74
CA TYR A 90 -10.53 -4.73 -4.66
C TYR A 90 -11.78 -4.10 -4.01
N TRP A 91 -12.16 -4.60 -2.83
CA TRP A 91 -13.35 -4.11 -2.13
C TRP A 91 -13.18 -2.71 -1.55
N ALA A 92 -11.95 -2.30 -1.24
CA ALA A 92 -11.66 -0.92 -0.85
C ALA A 92 -11.81 0.06 -2.01
N GLY A 93 -11.74 -0.43 -3.26
CA GLY A 93 -11.91 0.39 -4.45
C GLY A 93 -10.67 1.15 -4.86
N ILE A 94 -9.49 0.74 -4.43
CA ILE A 94 -8.23 1.33 -4.89
C ILE A 94 -8.04 0.94 -6.36
N GLY A 95 -7.90 1.93 -7.24
CA GLY A 95 -8.00 1.71 -8.68
C GLY A 95 -6.72 1.24 -9.37
N ARG A 96 -5.58 1.37 -8.72
CA ARG A 96 -4.30 1.12 -9.39
C ARG A 96 -3.26 0.46 -8.53
#